data_0b1e99d0c35655412cb0677c3796f6a4
#
_entry.id   0b1e99d0c35655412cb0677c3796f6a4
#
_cell.length_a   1.000
_cell.length_b   1.000
_cell.length_c   1.000
_cell.angle_alpha   90.00
_cell.angle_beta   90.00
_cell.angle_gamma   90.00
#
_symmetry.space_group_name_H-M   'P 1'
#
loop_
_entity.id
_entity.type
_entity.pdbx_description
1 polymer ?
#
loop_
_entity_poly.entity_id
_entity_poly.type
_entity_poly.pdbx_seq_one_letter_code
_entity_poly.pdbx_strand_id
1 'polypeptide(L)'
;DGDTTSDLDYGATGSLSGTIADAASNSATLTLATPGASGSLAANKALVLDTTSPTITNVTATTADGSYKADDTITITVTLSEAVDVTGTPTLTLGTGNNATYSSGSGSDILTFTYTVQDGDTTSDLDYNATGSLSGTLKDTALNNATLTLVTPGDAGSLAANKALVLDTTSPTITNVTATTADG
;
A
#
# COMPACT_ATOMS: atom_id res chain seq x y z
N ASP A 1 2.23 5.71 -22.02
CA ASP A 1 2.34 5.58 -20.56
C ASP A 1 2.87 6.88 -19.97
N GLY A 2 2.34 7.29 -18.85
CA GLY A 2 2.73 8.53 -18.17
C GLY A 2 1.77 9.70 -18.38
N ASP A 3 0.67 9.50 -19.10
CA ASP A 3 -0.35 10.53 -19.22
C ASP A 3 -1.15 10.62 -17.92
N THR A 4 -1.10 11.79 -17.28
CA THR A 4 -1.86 12.09 -16.07
C THR A 4 -2.48 13.47 -16.18
N THR A 5 -3.75 13.61 -15.83
CA THR A 5 -4.42 14.89 -15.68
C THR A 5 -5.64 14.73 -14.76
N SER A 6 -5.87 15.74 -13.92
CA SER A 6 -7.05 15.79 -13.06
C SER A 6 -8.33 16.11 -13.84
N ASP A 7 -8.19 16.72 -15.02
CA ASP A 7 -9.33 17.01 -15.92
C ASP A 7 -8.82 17.19 -17.35
N LEU A 8 -9.25 16.30 -18.24
CA LEU A 8 -8.79 16.27 -19.63
C LEU A 8 -9.44 17.41 -20.44
N ASP A 9 -8.60 18.21 -21.08
CA ASP A 9 -9.04 19.19 -22.08
C ASP A 9 -8.07 19.21 -23.27
N TYR A 10 -8.44 19.86 -24.36
CA TYR A 10 -7.54 20.14 -25.47
C TYR A 10 -6.58 21.27 -25.10
N GLY A 11 -5.40 21.31 -25.77
CA GLY A 11 -4.30 22.22 -25.35
C GLY A 11 -4.53 23.70 -25.69
N ALA A 12 -5.34 24.03 -26.71
CA ALA A 12 -5.59 25.40 -27.15
C ALA A 12 -6.85 25.54 -28.01
N THR A 13 -7.32 26.75 -28.20
CA THR A 13 -8.47 27.05 -29.08
C THR A 13 -8.26 26.61 -30.54
N GLY A 14 -7.02 26.46 -30.99
CA GLY A 14 -6.62 26.00 -32.33
C GLY A 14 -6.28 24.51 -32.41
N SER A 15 -6.56 23.71 -31.39
CA SER A 15 -6.22 22.26 -31.38
C SER A 15 -7.01 21.41 -32.37
N LEU A 16 -8.13 21.90 -32.87
CA LEU A 16 -8.89 21.23 -33.94
C LEU A 16 -8.36 21.64 -35.32
N SER A 17 -7.98 20.66 -36.12
CA SER A 17 -7.46 20.90 -37.49
C SER A 17 -8.17 20.01 -38.51
N GLY A 18 -8.06 20.37 -39.77
CA GLY A 18 -8.65 19.64 -40.88
C GLY A 18 -9.58 20.50 -41.71
N THR A 19 -10.37 19.87 -42.62
CA THR A 19 -11.36 20.55 -43.45
C THR A 19 -12.75 20.05 -43.10
N ILE A 20 -13.56 20.94 -42.54
CA ILE A 20 -14.97 20.69 -42.21
C ILE A 20 -15.79 21.72 -43.00
N ALA A 21 -16.73 21.24 -43.80
CA ALA A 21 -17.60 22.11 -44.58
C ALA A 21 -19.05 21.57 -44.54
N ASP A 22 -20.00 22.47 -44.75
CA ASP A 22 -21.40 22.11 -44.92
C ASP A 22 -21.69 21.55 -46.32
N ALA A 23 -22.95 21.14 -46.58
CA ALA A 23 -23.37 20.60 -47.86
C ALA A 23 -23.27 21.60 -49.01
N ALA A 24 -23.21 22.88 -48.74
CA ALA A 24 -23.00 23.97 -49.69
C ALA A 24 -21.51 24.32 -49.90
N SER A 25 -20.60 23.57 -49.30
CA SER A 25 -19.14 23.74 -49.34
C SER A 25 -18.63 24.97 -48.56
N ASN A 26 -19.42 25.54 -47.64
CA ASN A 26 -18.92 26.58 -46.72
C ASN A 26 -18.02 25.97 -45.67
N SER A 27 -16.80 26.50 -45.51
CA SER A 27 -15.85 26.03 -44.53
C SER A 27 -16.26 26.41 -43.10
N ALA A 28 -16.14 25.46 -42.14
CA ALA A 28 -16.33 25.69 -40.72
C ALA A 28 -15.18 26.52 -40.13
N THR A 29 -15.49 27.36 -39.17
CA THR A 29 -14.49 27.99 -38.30
C THR A 29 -14.09 26.99 -37.21
N LEU A 30 -12.81 26.54 -37.22
CA LEU A 30 -12.31 25.47 -36.32
C LEU A 30 -11.73 26.04 -35.01
N THR A 31 -12.31 27.12 -34.51
CA THR A 31 -11.89 27.71 -33.22
C THR A 31 -12.71 27.11 -32.09
N LEU A 32 -12.02 26.39 -31.21
CA LEU A 32 -12.60 25.80 -29.98
C LEU A 32 -12.79 26.88 -28.90
N ALA A 33 -13.61 26.56 -27.90
CA ALA A 33 -13.69 27.39 -26.71
C ALA A 33 -12.31 27.41 -26.00
N THR A 34 -12.04 28.44 -25.20
CA THR A 34 -10.82 28.48 -24.39
C THR A 34 -10.84 27.30 -23.41
N PRO A 35 -9.74 26.52 -23.28
CA PRO A 35 -9.67 25.42 -22.31
C PRO A 35 -10.13 25.84 -20.92
N GLY A 36 -10.97 25.05 -20.27
CA GLY A 36 -11.60 25.35 -18.99
C GLY A 36 -12.79 26.31 -19.02
N ALA A 37 -13.03 27.02 -20.14
CA ALA A 37 -14.19 27.89 -20.28
C ALA A 37 -15.44 27.12 -20.69
N SER A 38 -16.61 27.73 -20.48
CA SER A 38 -17.90 27.16 -20.94
C SER A 38 -17.82 26.72 -22.40
N GLY A 39 -18.20 25.47 -22.68
CA GLY A 39 -18.11 24.87 -24.02
C GLY A 39 -16.83 24.09 -24.27
N SER A 40 -15.83 24.12 -23.38
CA SER A 40 -14.66 23.23 -23.46
C SER A 40 -14.98 21.79 -23.01
N LEU A 41 -14.07 20.86 -23.27
CA LEU A 41 -14.23 19.48 -22.85
C LEU A 41 -14.25 19.38 -21.31
N ALA A 42 -13.27 19.97 -20.63
CA ALA A 42 -13.18 19.96 -19.19
C ALA A 42 -14.39 20.63 -18.50
N ALA A 43 -14.91 21.74 -19.07
CA ALA A 43 -16.12 22.38 -18.52
C ALA A 43 -17.38 21.51 -18.65
N ASN A 44 -17.42 20.57 -19.59
CA ASN A 44 -18.55 19.68 -19.85
C ASN A 44 -18.41 18.28 -19.27
N LYS A 45 -17.16 17.81 -19.00
CA LYS A 45 -16.85 16.46 -18.50
C LYS A 45 -15.61 16.47 -17.64
N ALA A 46 -15.74 15.96 -16.44
CA ALA A 46 -14.61 15.64 -15.57
C ALA A 46 -14.03 14.28 -16.00
N LEU A 47 -12.94 14.31 -16.75
CA LEU A 47 -12.23 13.13 -17.24
C LEU A 47 -10.84 13.10 -16.66
N VAL A 48 -10.65 12.24 -15.64
CA VAL A 48 -9.34 12.03 -15.02
C VAL A 48 -8.57 11.00 -15.83
N LEU A 49 -7.32 11.31 -16.18
CA LEU A 49 -6.36 10.34 -16.68
C LEU A 49 -5.36 10.07 -15.57
N ASP A 50 -5.22 8.81 -15.22
CA ASP A 50 -4.23 8.35 -14.25
C ASP A 50 -3.64 7.03 -14.76
N THR A 51 -2.35 7.03 -15.05
CA THR A 51 -1.59 5.87 -15.47
C THR A 51 -0.48 5.52 -14.49
N THR A 52 -0.53 6.12 -13.29
CA THR A 52 0.45 5.90 -12.22
C THR A 52 0.02 4.71 -11.40
N SER A 53 0.90 3.73 -11.24
CA SER A 53 0.65 2.58 -10.38
C SER A 53 0.97 2.91 -8.91
N PRO A 54 0.09 2.59 -7.94
CA PRO A 54 0.41 2.71 -6.52
C PRO A 54 1.65 1.90 -6.15
N THR A 55 2.47 2.42 -5.24
CA THR A 55 3.68 1.76 -4.73
C THR A 55 3.68 1.72 -3.21
N ILE A 56 4.36 0.72 -2.62
CA ILE A 56 4.52 0.63 -1.16
C ILE A 56 5.58 1.65 -0.73
N THR A 57 5.25 2.48 0.26
CA THR A 57 6.15 3.53 0.78
C THR A 57 6.64 3.23 2.20
N ASN A 58 5.87 2.49 3.01
CA ASN A 58 6.23 2.21 4.40
C ASN A 58 5.49 0.99 4.94
N VAL A 59 6.13 0.26 5.85
CA VAL A 59 5.51 -0.79 6.67
C VAL A 59 5.84 -0.52 8.14
N THR A 60 4.82 -0.46 9.00
CA THR A 60 4.98 -0.24 10.43
C THR A 60 3.90 -1.01 11.20
N ALA A 61 3.76 -0.80 12.50
CA ALA A 61 2.70 -1.40 13.30
C ALA A 61 2.07 -0.35 14.23
N THR A 62 0.77 -0.49 14.49
CA THR A 62 0.08 0.23 15.56
C THR A 62 0.30 -0.43 16.91
N THR A 63 0.65 -1.71 16.92
CA THR A 63 1.09 -2.43 18.11
C THR A 63 2.33 -1.75 18.70
N ALA A 64 2.37 -1.55 20.01
CA ALA A 64 3.50 -0.90 20.72
C ALA A 64 4.79 -1.73 20.58
N ASP A 65 5.94 -1.10 20.78
CA ASP A 65 7.20 -1.84 20.92
C ASP A 65 7.18 -2.70 22.19
N GLY A 66 7.75 -3.90 22.14
CA GLY A 66 7.73 -4.81 23.27
C GLY A 66 7.93 -6.28 22.90
N SER A 67 7.78 -7.15 23.90
CA SER A 67 7.87 -8.61 23.76
C SER A 67 6.47 -9.21 23.77
N TYR A 68 6.22 -10.10 22.84
CA TYR A 68 4.94 -10.75 22.58
C TYR A 68 5.09 -12.27 22.64
N LYS A 69 4.11 -12.92 23.23
CA LYS A 69 4.02 -14.38 23.37
C LYS A 69 2.96 -14.97 22.45
N ALA A 70 2.87 -16.29 22.42
CA ALA A 70 1.80 -16.98 21.71
C ALA A 70 0.40 -16.43 22.06
N ASP A 71 -0.46 -16.36 21.06
CA ASP A 71 -1.83 -15.82 21.08
C ASP A 71 -1.92 -14.26 21.18
N ASP A 72 -0.82 -13.54 21.36
CA ASP A 72 -0.83 -12.09 21.26
C ASP A 72 -1.06 -11.63 19.80
N THR A 73 -1.72 -10.48 19.64
CA THR A 73 -2.06 -9.94 18.32
C THR A 73 -1.17 -8.76 17.97
N ILE A 74 -0.55 -8.82 16.80
CA ILE A 74 0.23 -7.73 16.18
C ILE A 74 -0.60 -7.13 15.04
N THR A 75 -0.79 -5.81 15.07
CA THR A 75 -1.48 -5.06 14.01
C THR A 75 -0.44 -4.28 13.21
N ILE A 76 -0.27 -4.68 11.95
CA ILE A 76 0.71 -4.13 11.01
C ILE A 76 -0.02 -3.23 10.02
N THR A 77 0.59 -2.11 9.65
CA THR A 77 0.08 -1.21 8.61
C THR A 77 1.07 -1.11 7.45
N VAL A 78 0.53 -1.17 6.24
CA VAL A 78 1.26 -0.96 4.99
C VAL A 78 0.73 0.32 4.36
N THR A 79 1.62 1.29 4.11
CA THR A 79 1.29 2.57 3.49
C THR A 79 1.68 2.54 2.02
N LEU A 80 0.79 2.99 1.16
CA LEU A 80 1.01 3.14 -0.27
C LEU A 80 1.17 4.62 -0.66
N SER A 81 1.62 4.87 -1.88
CA SER A 81 1.74 6.23 -2.44
C SER A 81 0.39 6.92 -2.67
N GLU A 82 -0.69 6.14 -2.74
CA GLU A 82 -2.05 6.59 -3.00
C GLU A 82 -3.09 5.56 -2.54
N ALA A 83 -4.36 5.96 -2.53
CA ALA A 83 -5.48 5.12 -2.13
C ALA A 83 -5.70 3.95 -3.10
N VAL A 84 -5.98 2.76 -2.54
CA VAL A 84 -6.23 1.55 -3.33
C VAL A 84 -7.48 0.80 -2.86
N ASP A 85 -8.18 0.20 -3.82
CA ASP A 85 -9.21 -0.79 -3.56
C ASP A 85 -8.60 -2.18 -3.47
N VAL A 86 -9.02 -2.92 -2.44
CA VAL A 86 -8.55 -4.28 -2.16
C VAL A 86 -9.55 -5.30 -2.69
N THR A 87 -9.06 -6.30 -3.42
CA THR A 87 -9.87 -7.45 -3.84
C THR A 87 -9.31 -8.73 -3.23
N GLY A 88 -10.17 -9.53 -2.62
CA GLY A 88 -9.80 -10.77 -1.94
C GLY A 88 -9.22 -10.51 -0.55
N THR A 89 -8.34 -11.39 -0.12
CA THR A 89 -7.67 -11.36 1.19
C THR A 89 -6.15 -11.32 1.02
N PRO A 90 -5.54 -10.13 0.82
CA PRO A 90 -4.10 -9.99 0.80
C PRO A 90 -3.43 -10.56 2.05
N THR A 91 -2.19 -11.03 1.90
CA THR A 91 -1.37 -11.53 3.00
C THR A 91 0.02 -10.93 2.96
N LEU A 92 0.60 -10.71 4.13
CA LEU A 92 1.99 -10.31 4.33
C LEU A 92 2.74 -11.44 5.03
N THR A 93 3.66 -12.11 4.32
CA THR A 93 4.47 -13.19 4.89
C THR A 93 5.56 -12.61 5.79
N LEU A 94 5.57 -13.01 7.06
CA LEU A 94 6.51 -12.52 8.07
C LEU A 94 7.78 -13.38 8.10
N GLY A 95 8.83 -12.88 8.76
CA GLY A 95 10.11 -13.57 8.93
C GLY A 95 9.99 -14.87 9.75
N THR A 96 8.92 -15.06 10.51
CA THR A 96 8.56 -16.33 11.17
C THR A 96 8.11 -17.42 10.17
N GLY A 97 7.82 -17.07 8.93
CA GLY A 97 7.23 -17.94 7.92
C GLY A 97 5.69 -17.95 7.92
N ASN A 98 5.07 -17.31 8.90
CA ASN A 98 3.62 -17.18 9.03
C ASN A 98 3.11 -15.91 8.32
N ASN A 99 1.80 -15.82 8.09
CA ASN A 99 1.19 -14.72 7.38
C ASN A 99 0.37 -13.81 8.32
N ALA A 100 0.59 -12.49 8.22
CA ALA A 100 -0.40 -11.52 8.62
C ALA A 100 -1.49 -11.42 7.53
N THR A 101 -2.76 -11.39 7.93
CA THR A 101 -3.91 -11.33 7.03
C THR A 101 -4.50 -9.93 6.98
N TYR A 102 -4.90 -9.50 5.80
CA TYR A 102 -5.59 -8.23 5.60
C TYR A 102 -6.86 -8.15 6.45
N SER A 103 -7.05 -7.02 7.12
CA SER A 103 -8.23 -6.76 7.97
C SER A 103 -9.05 -5.55 7.53
N SER A 104 -8.41 -4.47 7.08
CA SER A 104 -9.13 -3.24 6.68
C SER A 104 -8.25 -2.26 5.89
N GLY A 105 -8.87 -1.18 5.35
CA GLY A 105 -8.17 -0.08 4.70
C GLY A 105 -8.44 0.07 3.20
N SER A 106 -9.31 -0.75 2.59
CA SER A 106 -9.72 -0.56 1.18
C SER A 106 -10.32 0.83 0.97
N GLY A 107 -9.96 1.48 -0.13
CA GLY A 107 -10.33 2.86 -0.44
C GLY A 107 -9.43 3.90 0.24
N SER A 108 -8.34 3.49 0.89
CA SER A 108 -7.33 4.38 1.48
C SER A 108 -5.91 4.00 1.07
N ASP A 109 -4.95 4.85 1.40
CA ASP A 109 -3.51 4.63 1.21
C ASP A 109 -2.87 3.80 2.33
N ILE A 110 -3.62 3.44 3.38
CA ILE A 110 -3.15 2.65 4.53
C ILE A 110 -3.96 1.37 4.65
N LEU A 111 -3.29 0.23 4.48
CA LEU A 111 -3.87 -1.09 4.67
C LEU A 111 -3.44 -1.67 6.00
N THR A 112 -4.38 -2.29 6.71
CA THR A 112 -4.14 -2.94 8.01
C THR A 112 -4.15 -4.44 7.87
N PHE A 113 -3.15 -5.08 8.47
CA PHE A 113 -2.99 -6.53 8.56
C PHE A 113 -2.93 -6.95 10.02
N THR A 114 -3.46 -8.12 10.31
CA THR A 114 -3.46 -8.69 11.67
C THR A 114 -2.70 -10.01 11.67
N TYR A 115 -1.80 -10.14 12.62
CA TYR A 115 -1.06 -11.36 12.88
C TYR A 115 -1.29 -11.81 14.32
N THR A 116 -1.65 -13.08 14.53
CA THR A 116 -1.66 -13.71 15.85
C THR A 116 -0.40 -14.53 15.99
N VAL A 117 0.41 -14.23 17.00
CA VAL A 117 1.68 -14.93 17.28
C VAL A 117 1.39 -16.42 17.51
N GLN A 118 2.09 -17.28 16.77
CA GLN A 118 1.91 -18.72 16.85
C GLN A 118 2.89 -19.30 17.86
N ASP A 119 2.51 -20.44 18.47
CA ASP A 119 3.44 -21.19 19.30
C ASP A 119 4.66 -21.65 18.49
N GLY A 120 5.85 -21.42 19.00
CA GLY A 120 7.12 -21.66 18.30
C GLY A 120 7.69 -20.45 17.57
N ASP A 121 6.94 -19.35 17.42
CA ASP A 121 7.48 -18.12 16.85
C ASP A 121 8.51 -17.49 17.76
N THR A 122 9.70 -17.22 17.22
CA THR A 122 10.75 -16.50 17.93
C THR A 122 11.49 -15.56 16.98
N THR A 123 11.63 -14.31 17.37
CA THR A 123 12.49 -13.32 16.69
C THR A 123 12.88 -12.21 17.65
N SER A 124 14.09 -11.70 17.53
CA SER A 124 14.54 -10.52 18.30
C SER A 124 13.96 -9.22 17.75
N ASP A 125 13.48 -9.24 16.50
CA ASP A 125 12.83 -8.09 15.87
C ASP A 125 12.00 -8.60 14.68
N LEU A 126 10.68 -8.35 14.71
CA LEU A 126 9.76 -8.85 13.70
C LEU A 126 9.82 -8.02 12.43
N ASP A 127 10.08 -8.65 11.31
CA ASP A 127 9.93 -8.07 9.98
C ASP A 127 9.19 -9.03 9.05
N TYR A 128 8.88 -8.59 7.83
CA TYR A 128 8.43 -9.47 6.76
C TYR A 128 9.62 -10.22 6.15
N ASN A 129 9.36 -11.32 5.45
CA ASN A 129 10.40 -12.26 5.02
C ASN A 129 11.29 -11.71 3.89
N ALA A 130 10.73 -10.97 2.93
CA ALA A 130 11.43 -10.47 1.74
C ALA A 130 10.66 -9.33 1.07
N THR A 131 11.28 -8.67 0.09
CA THR A 131 10.63 -7.60 -0.70
C THR A 131 9.37 -8.05 -1.45
N GLY A 132 9.22 -9.33 -1.72
CA GLY A 132 8.04 -9.94 -2.37
C GLY A 132 7.02 -10.56 -1.41
N SER A 133 7.09 -10.27 -0.11
CA SER A 133 6.25 -10.90 0.91
C SER A 133 4.79 -10.46 0.91
N LEU A 134 4.46 -9.32 0.29
CA LEU A 134 3.07 -8.87 0.16
C LEU A 134 2.43 -9.51 -1.06
N SER A 135 1.28 -10.13 -0.87
CA SER A 135 0.47 -10.74 -1.93
C SER A 135 -0.95 -10.19 -1.94
N GLY A 136 -1.62 -10.22 -3.09
CA GLY A 136 -3.01 -9.79 -3.22
C GLY A 136 -3.25 -8.98 -4.50
N THR A 137 -4.47 -8.46 -4.61
CA THR A 137 -4.87 -7.57 -5.71
C THR A 137 -5.26 -6.23 -5.14
N LEU A 138 -4.45 -5.22 -5.40
CA LEU A 138 -4.63 -3.84 -5.00
C LEU A 138 -4.65 -2.98 -6.27
N LYS A 139 -5.64 -2.11 -6.40
CA LYS A 139 -5.77 -1.20 -7.54
C LYS A 139 -6.19 0.18 -7.07
N ASP A 140 -5.71 1.21 -7.77
CA ASP A 140 -6.26 2.56 -7.59
C ASP A 140 -7.65 2.71 -8.23
N THR A 141 -8.20 3.91 -8.16
CA THR A 141 -9.51 4.24 -8.72
C THR A 141 -9.54 4.22 -10.25
N ALA A 142 -8.37 4.37 -10.90
CA ALA A 142 -8.21 4.25 -12.36
C ALA A 142 -7.95 2.81 -12.81
N LEU A 143 -7.93 1.85 -11.86
CA LEU A 143 -7.72 0.42 -12.04
C LEU A 143 -6.26 0.04 -12.38
N ASN A 144 -5.28 0.92 -12.14
CA ASN A 144 -3.87 0.55 -12.21
C ASN A 144 -3.52 -0.41 -11.08
N ASN A 145 -2.81 -1.49 -11.38
CA ASN A 145 -2.37 -2.44 -10.36
C ASN A 145 -1.24 -1.84 -9.52
N ALA A 146 -1.31 -1.99 -8.21
CA ALA A 146 -0.22 -1.61 -7.32
C ALA A 146 1.03 -2.48 -7.54
N THR A 147 2.20 -1.85 -7.44
CA THR A 147 3.48 -2.55 -7.35
C THR A 147 3.69 -3.00 -5.90
N LEU A 148 3.63 -4.32 -5.65
CA LEU A 148 3.67 -4.91 -4.29
C LEU A 148 5.10 -5.14 -3.77
N THR A 149 6.09 -4.47 -4.32
CA THR A 149 7.48 -4.59 -3.87
C THR A 149 7.67 -3.79 -2.58
N LEU A 150 7.98 -4.50 -1.50
CA LEU A 150 8.33 -3.92 -0.20
C LEU A 150 9.77 -3.41 -0.20
N VAL A 151 10.09 -2.56 0.78
CA VAL A 151 11.49 -2.20 1.09
C VAL A 151 12.26 -3.45 1.54
N THR A 152 13.56 -3.47 1.38
CA THR A 152 14.39 -4.59 1.91
C THR A 152 14.20 -4.69 3.43
N PRO A 153 13.95 -5.89 3.98
CA PRO A 153 13.85 -6.08 5.43
C PRO A 153 15.05 -5.48 6.17
N GLY A 154 14.79 -4.73 7.23
CA GLY A 154 15.79 -4.01 8.01
C GLY A 154 16.17 -2.62 7.49
N ASP A 155 15.86 -2.28 6.24
CA ASP A 155 16.11 -0.94 5.70
C ASP A 155 15.02 0.05 6.13
N ALA A 156 15.34 1.35 6.06
CA ALA A 156 14.39 2.43 6.42
C ALA A 156 13.06 2.29 5.64
N GLY A 157 11.94 2.23 6.36
CA GLY A 157 10.61 1.97 5.82
C GLY A 157 10.15 0.51 5.96
N SER A 158 11.02 -0.42 6.42
CA SER A 158 10.60 -1.78 6.80
C SER A 158 9.95 -1.82 8.18
N LEU A 159 9.29 -2.92 8.52
CA LEU A 159 8.65 -3.10 9.82
C LEU A 159 9.67 -3.06 10.96
N ALA A 160 10.76 -3.81 10.88
CA ALA A 160 11.80 -3.84 11.90
C ALA A 160 12.56 -2.49 12.04
N ALA A 161 12.72 -1.74 10.94
CA ALA A 161 13.31 -0.40 11.03
C ALA A 161 12.41 0.62 11.73
N ASN A 162 11.10 0.40 11.72
CA ASN A 162 10.11 1.30 12.29
C ASN A 162 9.63 0.89 13.68
N LYS A 163 9.80 -0.40 14.07
CA LYS A 163 9.25 -0.99 15.30
C LYS A 163 10.23 -1.99 15.89
N ALA A 164 10.24 -2.10 17.20
CA ALA A 164 10.98 -3.12 17.96
C ALA A 164 9.97 -4.13 18.54
N LEU A 165 9.63 -5.16 17.76
CA LEU A 165 8.65 -6.18 18.11
C LEU A 165 9.36 -7.52 18.32
N VAL A 166 9.57 -7.92 19.56
CA VAL A 166 10.20 -9.19 19.93
C VAL A 166 9.11 -10.26 20.04
N LEU A 167 9.31 -11.41 19.40
CA LEU A 167 8.47 -12.58 19.65
C LEU A 167 9.25 -13.61 20.45
N ASP A 168 8.70 -14.00 21.60
CA ASP A 168 9.25 -15.06 22.45
C ASP A 168 8.12 -15.91 23.02
N THR A 169 7.96 -17.07 22.45
CA THR A 169 6.94 -18.06 22.85
C THR A 169 7.51 -19.13 23.76
N THR A 170 8.78 -19.00 24.16
CA THR A 170 9.47 -19.99 24.99
C THR A 170 9.23 -19.73 26.48
N SER A 171 8.61 -20.66 27.16
CA SER A 171 8.42 -20.58 28.62
C SER A 171 9.74 -20.81 29.36
N PRO A 172 10.06 -20.00 30.39
CA PRO A 172 11.23 -20.22 31.22
C PRO A 172 11.08 -21.52 32.02
N THR A 173 12.18 -22.23 32.20
CA THR A 173 12.24 -23.49 32.97
C THR A 173 13.17 -23.35 34.19
N ILE A 174 12.82 -24.03 35.28
CA ILE A 174 13.70 -24.09 36.46
C ILE A 174 14.76 -25.16 36.16
N THR A 175 16.03 -24.77 36.12
CA THR A 175 17.14 -25.67 35.82
C THR A 175 17.89 -26.12 37.06
N ASN A 176 17.79 -25.38 38.18
CA ASN A 176 18.46 -25.76 39.42
C ASN A 176 17.76 -25.14 40.62
N VAL A 177 17.79 -25.90 41.72
CA VAL A 177 17.43 -25.40 43.06
C VAL A 177 18.58 -25.74 44.02
N THR A 178 19.12 -24.77 44.70
CA THR A 178 20.19 -24.98 45.67
C THR A 178 19.90 -24.26 47.00
N ALA A 179 20.44 -24.75 48.12
CA ALA A 179 20.38 -24.07 49.38
C ALA A 179 21.64 -23.22 49.57
N THR A 180 21.49 -22.04 50.19
CA THR A 180 22.62 -21.17 50.60
C THR A 180 23.13 -21.54 51.98
N THR A 181 22.44 -22.43 52.73
CA THR A 181 22.88 -22.91 54.03
C THR A 181 24.02 -23.91 53.82
N ALA A 182 25.09 -23.78 54.64
CA ALA A 182 26.21 -24.72 54.64
C ALA A 182 25.71 -26.12 55.07
N ASP A 183 26.33 -27.13 54.49
CA ASP A 183 26.09 -28.52 54.92
C ASP A 183 26.52 -28.66 56.37
N GLY A 184 25.65 -29.18 57.25
CA GLY A 184 25.90 -29.42 58.66
C GLY A 184 26.70 -30.68 58.97
#